data_13e7f7fa5fa05c9ebff4cee4111170dc
#
_entry.id   13e7f7fa5fa05c9ebff4cee4111170dc
#
_cell.length_a   1.000
_cell.length_b   1.000
_cell.length_c   1.000
_cell.angle_alpha   90.00
_cell.angle_beta   90.00
_cell.angle_gamma   90.00
#
_symmetry.space_group_name_H-M   'P 1'
#
loop_
_entity.id
_entity.type
_entity.pdbx_description
1 polymer ?
#
loop_
_entity_poly.entity_id
_entity_poly.type
_entity_poly.pdbx_seq_one_letter_code
_entity_poly.pdbx_strand_id
1 'polypeptide(L)'
;MYKALVVDDHPVVRLAVGMLLQRGDIEVVGETGNGLDAVQLAKSLRPDIVILDISIPKLDGLEVIARLRLLNFHVKVLVLTSQSTASFSARCRQAGASGFITKTEELSDLLDAIKAIRAGYSYFPHDQQVSRPANGRQQDEVAQLATLSDREMMVLIYLAKGWSNIQIADELMLSNKTISTYKTRLLHKLHATTLVDLIEIAKRHALVE
;
A
#
# COMPACT_ATOMS: atom_id res chain seq x y z
N MET A 1 0.15 -2.98 27.87
CA MET A 1 -0.36 -1.91 26.99
C MET A 1 -0.19 -2.40 25.56
N TYR A 2 -1.14 -2.15 24.66
CA TYR A 2 -1.04 -2.61 23.26
C TYR A 2 -0.04 -1.71 22.51
N LYS A 3 0.97 -2.29 21.88
CA LYS A 3 2.12 -1.57 21.32
C LYS A 3 2.00 -1.41 19.82
N ALA A 4 2.14 -0.17 19.31
CA ALA A 4 2.09 0.13 17.89
C ALA A 4 3.42 0.70 17.39
N LEU A 5 3.83 0.29 16.18
CA LEU A 5 4.87 0.92 15.38
C LEU A 5 4.20 1.68 14.25
N VAL A 6 4.52 2.96 14.05
CA VAL A 6 3.95 3.80 12.98
C VAL A 6 4.98 3.96 11.87
N VAL A 7 4.59 3.64 10.64
CA VAL A 7 5.46 3.63 9.46
C VAL A 7 4.80 4.42 8.34
N ASP A 8 5.27 5.64 8.11
CA ASP A 8 4.76 6.57 7.09
C ASP A 8 5.84 7.60 6.78
N ASP A 9 6.10 7.94 5.55
CA ASP A 9 7.13 8.91 5.18
C ASP A 9 6.70 10.37 5.44
N HIS A 10 5.40 10.63 5.63
CA HIS A 10 4.86 11.95 5.95
C HIS A 10 4.85 12.20 7.48
N PRO A 11 5.68 13.12 8.01
CA PRO A 11 5.75 13.37 9.46
C PRO A 11 4.41 13.81 10.08
N VAL A 12 3.60 14.57 9.33
CA VAL A 12 2.29 15.05 9.80
C VAL A 12 1.31 13.90 9.98
N VAL A 13 1.35 12.90 9.11
CA VAL A 13 0.52 11.69 9.22
C VAL A 13 0.95 10.88 10.44
N ARG A 14 2.26 10.68 10.65
CA ARG A 14 2.74 9.99 11.86
C ARG A 14 2.28 10.67 13.12
N LEU A 15 2.37 12.00 13.19
CA LEU A 15 1.90 12.77 14.36
C LEU A 15 0.39 12.58 14.59
N ALA A 16 -0.43 12.69 13.53
CA ALA A 16 -1.87 12.53 13.61
C ALA A 16 -2.26 11.11 14.08
N VAL A 17 -1.64 10.09 13.50
CA VAL A 17 -1.82 8.69 13.87
C VAL A 17 -1.41 8.48 15.33
N GLY A 18 -0.25 9.02 15.77
CA GLY A 18 0.22 8.91 17.13
C GLY A 18 -0.77 9.49 18.15
N MET A 19 -1.34 10.67 17.86
CA MET A 19 -2.37 11.29 18.72
C MET A 19 -3.64 10.43 18.84
N LEU A 20 -4.06 9.81 17.73
CA LEU A 20 -5.22 8.93 17.74
C LEU A 20 -4.96 7.64 18.52
N LEU A 21 -3.81 7.02 18.33
CA LEU A 21 -3.42 5.82 19.06
C LEU A 21 -3.37 6.07 20.58
N GLN A 22 -2.86 7.23 20.99
CA GLN A 22 -2.84 7.63 22.41
C GLN A 22 -4.24 7.76 23.01
N ARG A 23 -5.23 8.28 22.24
CA ARG A 23 -6.64 8.33 22.65
C ARG A 23 -7.28 6.94 22.78
N GLY A 24 -6.74 5.96 22.08
CA GLY A 24 -7.19 4.56 22.13
C GLY A 24 -6.43 3.68 23.13
N ASP A 25 -5.67 4.27 24.06
CA ASP A 25 -4.81 3.56 25.03
C ASP A 25 -3.80 2.59 24.36
N ILE A 26 -3.27 3.01 23.20
CA ILE A 26 -2.26 2.28 22.44
C ILE A 26 -0.93 3.03 22.54
N GLU A 27 0.10 2.34 22.97
CA GLU A 27 1.45 2.89 23.11
C GLU A 27 2.18 2.89 21.76
N VAL A 28 2.60 4.07 21.29
CA VAL A 28 3.50 4.16 20.12
C VAL A 28 4.92 3.89 20.60
N VAL A 29 5.44 2.70 20.29
CA VAL A 29 6.79 2.28 20.73
C VAL A 29 7.88 2.70 19.75
N GLY A 30 7.52 3.16 18.56
CA GLY A 30 8.47 3.69 17.56
C GLY A 30 7.78 4.24 16.34
N GLU A 31 8.53 5.06 15.59
CA GLU A 31 8.09 5.67 14.34
C GLU A 31 9.22 5.65 13.32
N THR A 32 8.89 5.50 12.04
CA THR A 32 9.86 5.63 10.95
C THR A 32 9.18 6.04 9.65
N GLY A 33 9.96 6.66 8.75
CA GLY A 33 9.52 7.05 7.41
C GLY A 33 9.97 6.09 6.31
N ASN A 34 10.54 4.92 6.59
CA ASN A 34 11.01 4.00 5.54
C ASN A 34 10.89 2.52 5.93
N GLY A 35 10.79 1.68 4.90
CA GLY A 35 10.52 0.26 5.10
C GLY A 35 11.67 -0.56 5.68
N LEU A 36 12.93 -0.18 5.45
CA LEU A 36 14.07 -0.91 6.02
C LEU A 36 14.14 -0.75 7.54
N ASP A 37 14.01 0.49 8.01
CA ASP A 37 14.00 0.79 9.43
C ASP A 37 12.75 0.19 10.10
N ALA A 38 11.60 0.14 9.40
CA ALA A 38 10.39 -0.48 9.89
C ALA A 38 10.61 -1.95 10.29
N VAL A 39 11.26 -2.73 9.44
CA VAL A 39 11.57 -4.15 9.74
C VAL A 39 12.55 -4.27 10.90
N GLN A 40 13.54 -3.39 11.00
CA GLN A 40 14.51 -3.40 12.10
C GLN A 40 13.87 -3.02 13.43
N LEU A 41 13.07 -1.93 13.43
CA LEU A 41 12.33 -1.50 14.62
C LEU A 41 11.33 -2.55 15.10
N ALA A 42 10.61 -3.20 14.17
CA ALA A 42 9.71 -4.29 14.53
C ALA A 42 10.44 -5.44 15.25
N LYS A 43 11.64 -5.81 14.78
CA LYS A 43 12.46 -6.85 15.45
C LYS A 43 12.89 -6.48 16.86
N SER A 44 13.30 -5.22 17.07
CA SER A 44 13.83 -4.75 18.37
C SER A 44 12.73 -4.43 19.36
N LEU A 45 11.65 -3.77 18.91
CA LEU A 45 10.58 -3.25 19.77
C LEU A 45 9.44 -4.25 19.98
N ARG A 46 9.30 -5.25 19.11
CA ARG A 46 8.25 -6.28 19.12
C ARG A 46 6.86 -5.68 19.33
N PRO A 47 6.40 -4.80 18.42
CA PRO A 47 5.07 -4.24 18.50
C PRO A 47 3.99 -5.31 18.31
N ASP A 48 2.80 -5.09 18.87
CA ASP A 48 1.62 -5.92 18.63
C ASP A 48 1.02 -5.63 17.25
N ILE A 49 1.12 -4.37 16.81
CA ILE A 49 0.61 -3.91 15.50
C ILE A 49 1.58 -2.93 14.84
N VAL A 50 1.67 -3.00 13.52
CA VAL A 50 2.33 -2.00 12.67
C VAL A 50 1.26 -1.29 11.85
N ILE A 51 1.20 0.05 11.97
CA ILE A 51 0.40 0.91 11.09
C ILE A 51 1.33 1.31 9.95
N LEU A 52 1.01 0.89 8.73
CA LEU A 52 1.96 0.89 7.61
C LEU A 52 1.40 1.59 6.39
N ASP A 53 2.06 2.65 5.92
CA ASP A 53 1.86 3.10 4.55
C ASP A 53 2.61 2.16 3.58
N ILE A 54 2.00 1.90 2.43
CA ILE A 54 2.63 1.11 1.36
C ILE A 54 3.52 1.95 0.44
N SER A 55 3.31 3.27 0.37
CA SER A 55 4.06 4.17 -0.52
C SER A 55 5.37 4.68 0.09
N ILE A 56 6.01 3.94 0.98
CA ILE A 56 7.23 4.36 1.69
C ILE A 56 8.51 4.09 0.90
N PRO A 57 9.59 4.88 1.12
CA PRO A 57 10.87 4.73 0.43
C PRO A 57 11.70 3.54 0.92
N LYS A 58 12.77 3.25 0.18
CA LYS A 58 13.79 2.21 0.39
C LYS A 58 13.27 0.79 0.23
N LEU A 59 12.29 0.39 1.01
CA LEU A 59 11.61 -0.90 0.93
C LEU A 59 10.11 -0.61 0.90
N ASP A 60 9.41 -1.08 -0.14
CA ASP A 60 7.97 -0.83 -0.25
C ASP A 60 7.16 -1.58 0.82
N GLY A 61 5.95 -1.09 1.09
CA GLY A 61 5.15 -1.60 2.20
C GLY A 61 4.72 -3.06 2.04
N LEU A 62 4.50 -3.55 0.83
CA LEU A 62 4.13 -4.96 0.63
C LEU A 62 5.31 -5.90 0.91
N GLU A 63 6.52 -5.49 0.54
CA GLU A 63 7.73 -6.22 0.92
C GLU A 63 7.97 -6.14 2.45
N VAL A 64 7.65 -5.00 3.10
CA VAL A 64 7.66 -4.89 4.56
C VAL A 64 6.71 -5.91 5.18
N ILE A 65 5.45 -6.02 4.71
CA ILE A 65 4.48 -7.01 5.20
C ILE A 65 5.05 -8.42 5.08
N ALA A 66 5.59 -8.77 3.91
CA ALA A 66 6.18 -10.09 3.67
C ALA A 66 7.31 -10.41 4.65
N ARG A 67 8.21 -9.43 4.91
CA ARG A 67 9.32 -9.60 5.87
C ARG A 67 8.86 -9.68 7.32
N LEU A 68 7.84 -8.90 7.70
CA LEU A 68 7.26 -8.96 9.04
C LEU A 68 6.65 -10.34 9.34
N ARG A 69 6.03 -10.99 8.36
CA ARG A 69 5.50 -12.36 8.50
C ARG A 69 6.58 -13.42 8.77
N LEU A 70 7.80 -13.17 8.35
CA LEU A 70 8.94 -14.10 8.57
C LEU A 70 9.58 -13.92 9.96
N LEU A 71 9.10 -12.98 10.76
CA LEU A 71 9.62 -12.78 12.11
C LEU A 71 9.14 -13.91 13.05
N ASN A 72 9.96 -14.25 14.03
CA ASN A 72 9.69 -15.31 15.02
C ASN A 72 8.66 -14.87 16.10
N PHE A 73 7.84 -13.86 15.82
CA PHE A 73 6.74 -13.41 16.70
C PHE A 73 5.58 -12.90 15.84
N HIS A 74 4.38 -12.96 16.42
CA HIS A 74 3.19 -12.51 15.72
C HIS A 74 3.05 -10.99 15.83
N VAL A 75 3.14 -10.30 14.69
CA VAL A 75 2.83 -8.88 14.55
C VAL A 75 1.67 -8.72 13.58
N LYS A 76 0.67 -7.92 13.95
CA LYS A 76 -0.43 -7.55 13.07
C LYS A 76 -0.01 -6.38 12.19
N VAL A 77 -0.50 -6.31 10.96
CA VAL A 77 -0.23 -5.18 10.08
C VAL A 77 -1.54 -4.58 9.60
N LEU A 78 -1.76 -3.31 9.92
CA LEU A 78 -2.85 -2.49 9.39
C LEU A 78 -2.26 -1.51 8.39
N VAL A 79 -2.66 -1.64 7.15
CA VAL A 79 -2.26 -0.73 6.08
C VAL A 79 -3.10 0.54 6.17
N LEU A 80 -2.43 1.70 6.16
CA LEU A 80 -3.04 3.03 6.08
C LEU A 80 -2.39 3.80 4.95
N THR A 81 -3.08 3.97 3.82
CA THR A 81 -2.47 4.49 2.59
C THR A 81 -3.39 5.40 1.80
N SER A 82 -2.80 6.29 0.98
CA SER A 82 -3.54 7.10 0.01
C SER A 82 -3.88 6.35 -1.29
N GLN A 83 -3.42 5.12 -1.43
CA GLN A 83 -3.67 4.30 -2.62
C GLN A 83 -5.11 3.74 -2.62
N SER A 84 -5.67 3.60 -3.83
CA SER A 84 -7.06 3.15 -3.94
C SER A 84 -7.25 1.73 -3.41
N THR A 85 -8.36 1.52 -2.72
CA THR A 85 -8.80 0.23 -2.19
C THR A 85 -8.84 -0.86 -3.27
N ALA A 86 -9.41 -0.54 -4.44
CA ALA A 86 -9.60 -1.49 -5.53
C ALA A 86 -8.26 -2.09 -6.03
N SER A 87 -7.17 -1.31 -5.98
CA SER A 87 -5.87 -1.73 -6.53
C SER A 87 -5.01 -2.48 -5.53
N PHE A 88 -5.08 -2.14 -4.23
CA PHE A 88 -4.11 -2.59 -3.24
C PHE A 88 -4.69 -3.46 -2.12
N SER A 89 -5.98 -3.39 -1.82
CA SER A 89 -6.61 -4.15 -0.72
C SER A 89 -6.35 -5.65 -0.85
N ALA A 90 -6.62 -6.23 -2.04
CA ALA A 90 -6.39 -7.66 -2.30
C ALA A 90 -4.91 -8.05 -2.19
N ARG A 91 -4.00 -7.21 -2.71
CA ARG A 91 -2.54 -7.44 -2.63
C ARG A 91 -2.04 -7.40 -1.20
N CYS A 92 -2.49 -6.43 -0.40
CA CYS A 92 -2.15 -6.34 1.03
C CYS A 92 -2.64 -7.57 1.80
N ARG A 93 -3.86 -8.03 1.51
CA ARG A 93 -4.43 -9.26 2.10
C ARG A 93 -3.59 -10.49 1.75
N GLN A 94 -3.21 -10.65 0.48
CA GLN A 94 -2.35 -11.76 0.03
C GLN A 94 -0.95 -11.71 0.65
N ALA A 95 -0.39 -10.52 0.80
CA ALA A 95 0.88 -10.33 1.49
C ALA A 95 0.79 -10.68 2.99
N GLY A 96 -0.41 -10.66 3.57
CA GLY A 96 -0.69 -11.06 4.95
C GLY A 96 -0.98 -9.90 5.90
N ALA A 97 -1.39 -8.76 5.38
CA ALA A 97 -1.94 -7.69 6.20
C ALA A 97 -3.19 -8.16 6.95
N SER A 98 -3.41 -7.61 8.13
CA SER A 98 -4.59 -7.87 8.96
C SER A 98 -5.74 -6.90 8.65
N GLY A 99 -5.43 -5.75 8.03
CA GLY A 99 -6.43 -4.78 7.63
C GLY A 99 -5.90 -3.76 6.63
N PHE A 100 -6.82 -2.99 6.04
CA PHE A 100 -6.54 -1.95 5.06
C PHE A 100 -7.52 -0.79 5.23
N ILE A 101 -6.99 0.43 5.32
CA ILE A 101 -7.74 1.70 5.40
C ILE A 101 -7.12 2.68 4.42
N THR A 102 -7.95 3.49 3.75
CA THR A 102 -7.48 4.62 2.96
C THR A 102 -7.31 5.87 3.83
N LYS A 103 -6.29 6.68 3.57
CA LYS A 103 -6.07 7.97 4.27
C LYS A 103 -7.15 9.03 3.95
N THR A 104 -8.04 8.74 3.00
CA THR A 104 -9.18 9.58 2.62
C THR A 104 -10.41 9.33 3.50
N GLU A 105 -10.48 8.19 4.18
CA GLU A 105 -11.50 7.87 5.16
C GLU A 105 -11.24 8.65 6.45
N GLU A 106 -12.27 8.78 7.28
CA GLU A 106 -12.08 9.45 8.57
C GLU A 106 -11.09 8.66 9.41
N LEU A 107 -10.07 9.34 9.95
CA LEU A 107 -9.06 8.71 10.79
C LEU A 107 -9.66 8.05 12.06
N SER A 108 -10.94 8.31 12.38
CA SER A 108 -11.72 7.60 13.41
C SER A 108 -11.78 6.09 13.16
N ASP A 109 -11.84 5.66 11.89
CA ASP A 109 -11.94 4.26 11.51
C ASP A 109 -10.67 3.47 11.86
N LEU A 110 -9.55 4.18 12.04
CA LEU A 110 -8.29 3.57 12.48
C LEU A 110 -8.44 2.84 13.82
N LEU A 111 -9.09 3.46 14.81
CA LEU A 111 -9.27 2.83 16.12
C LEU A 111 -10.22 1.64 16.07
N ASP A 112 -11.25 1.71 15.25
CA ASP A 112 -12.22 0.60 15.10
C ASP A 112 -11.59 -0.57 14.34
N ALA A 113 -10.77 -0.32 13.33
CA ALA A 113 -9.98 -1.34 12.66
C ALA A 113 -9.00 -2.02 13.63
N ILE A 114 -8.31 -1.24 14.48
CA ILE A 114 -7.39 -1.82 15.48
C ILE A 114 -8.15 -2.67 16.50
N LYS A 115 -9.32 -2.23 16.96
CA LYS A 115 -10.18 -3.02 17.86
C LYS A 115 -10.57 -4.37 17.22
N ALA A 116 -11.01 -4.34 15.96
CA ALA A 116 -11.37 -5.53 15.21
C ALA A 116 -10.17 -6.49 15.06
N ILE A 117 -9.01 -5.97 14.66
CA ILE A 117 -7.78 -6.75 14.50
C ILE A 117 -7.31 -7.35 15.82
N ARG A 118 -7.38 -6.59 16.93
CA ARG A 118 -7.06 -7.06 18.27
C ARG A 118 -7.98 -8.18 18.73
N ALA A 119 -9.26 -8.13 18.33
CA ALA A 119 -10.23 -9.20 18.57
C ALA A 119 -10.06 -10.43 17.67
N GLY A 120 -9.09 -10.41 16.74
CA GLY A 120 -8.78 -11.53 15.83
C GLY A 120 -9.49 -11.46 14.47
N TYR A 121 -10.24 -10.40 14.20
CA TYR A 121 -10.88 -10.18 12.91
C TYR A 121 -9.96 -9.49 11.92
N SER A 122 -10.25 -9.62 10.64
CA SER A 122 -9.63 -8.82 9.58
C SER A 122 -10.48 -7.58 9.32
N TYR A 123 -9.82 -6.46 9.00
CA TYR A 123 -10.49 -5.21 8.65
C TYR A 123 -10.12 -4.80 7.22
N PHE A 124 -10.95 -5.18 6.28
CA PHE A 124 -10.80 -4.79 4.87
C PHE A 124 -12.11 -4.21 4.35
N PRO A 125 -12.05 -3.23 3.44
CA PRO A 125 -13.25 -2.76 2.77
C PRO A 125 -13.98 -3.94 2.14
N HIS A 126 -15.30 -3.89 2.12
CA HIS A 126 -16.09 -4.91 1.41
C HIS A 126 -15.69 -4.88 -0.06
N ASP A 127 -15.03 -5.92 -0.54
CA ASP A 127 -14.85 -6.16 -1.96
C ASP A 127 -16.24 -6.27 -2.57
N GLN A 128 -16.75 -5.19 -3.13
CA GLN A 128 -17.73 -5.32 -4.19
C GLN A 128 -16.99 -6.04 -5.31
N GLN A 129 -17.06 -7.36 -5.31
CA GLN A 129 -16.69 -8.16 -6.46
C GLN A 129 -17.54 -7.66 -7.62
N VAL A 130 -16.98 -6.76 -8.40
CA VAL A 130 -17.48 -6.44 -9.72
C VAL A 130 -17.17 -7.67 -10.58
N SER A 131 -17.99 -8.72 -10.39
CA SER A 131 -18.08 -9.84 -11.31
C SER A 131 -18.77 -9.33 -12.56
N ARG A 132 -18.06 -8.54 -13.37
CA ARG A 132 -18.45 -8.32 -14.78
C ARG A 132 -17.95 -9.54 -15.55
N PRO A 133 -18.79 -10.14 -16.41
CA PRO A 133 -18.31 -11.14 -17.36
C PRO A 133 -17.27 -10.46 -18.25
N ALA A 134 -16.00 -10.78 -18.02
CA ALA A 134 -14.90 -10.22 -18.79
C ALA A 134 -14.88 -10.90 -20.16
N ASN A 135 -14.90 -10.11 -21.22
CA ASN A 135 -14.52 -10.56 -22.58
C ASN A 135 -13.08 -11.07 -22.51
N GLY A 136 -12.70 -12.09 -23.30
CA GLY A 136 -11.39 -12.75 -23.24
C GLY A 136 -10.19 -11.80 -23.17
N ARG A 137 -10.25 -10.65 -23.86
CA ARG A 137 -9.21 -9.60 -23.81
C ARG A 137 -9.05 -8.93 -22.45
N GLN A 138 -10.12 -8.80 -21.66
CA GLN A 138 -10.06 -8.26 -20.29
C GLN A 138 -9.48 -9.27 -19.29
N GLN A 139 -9.64 -10.57 -19.54
CA GLN A 139 -9.02 -11.61 -18.69
C GLN A 139 -7.50 -11.61 -18.87
N ASP A 140 -7.01 -11.45 -20.10
CA ASP A 140 -5.58 -11.33 -20.37
C ASP A 140 -4.97 -10.08 -19.71
N GLU A 141 -5.65 -8.92 -19.78
CA GLU A 141 -5.21 -7.69 -19.12
C GLU A 141 -5.17 -7.82 -17.59
N VAL A 142 -6.16 -8.46 -16.99
CA VAL A 142 -6.17 -8.74 -15.53
C VAL A 142 -4.98 -9.62 -15.15
N ALA A 143 -4.69 -10.65 -15.92
CA ALA A 143 -3.54 -11.51 -15.71
C ALA A 143 -2.22 -10.71 -15.84
N GLN A 144 -2.11 -9.84 -16.84
CA GLN A 144 -0.94 -8.97 -17.03
C GLN A 144 -0.78 -7.97 -15.87
N LEU A 145 -1.85 -7.32 -15.42
CA LEU A 145 -1.82 -6.43 -14.26
C LEU A 145 -1.38 -7.17 -12.99
N ALA A 146 -1.76 -8.44 -12.83
CA ALA A 146 -1.30 -9.25 -11.70
C ALA A 146 0.20 -9.55 -11.72
N THR A 147 0.87 -9.46 -12.89
CA THR A 147 2.33 -9.64 -13.00
C THR A 147 3.14 -8.39 -12.65
N LEU A 148 2.49 -7.25 -12.49
CA LEU A 148 3.17 -6.01 -12.13
C LEU A 148 3.66 -6.09 -10.69
N SER A 149 4.91 -5.67 -10.45
CA SER A 149 5.36 -5.39 -9.10
C SER A 149 4.60 -4.18 -8.53
N ASP A 150 4.63 -4.04 -7.20
CA ASP A 150 3.91 -2.96 -6.54
C ASP A 150 4.42 -1.59 -6.97
N ARG A 151 5.74 -1.45 -7.18
CA ARG A 151 6.34 -0.23 -7.74
C ARG A 151 5.89 0.06 -9.18
N GLU A 152 5.79 -0.97 -10.02
CA GLU A 152 5.25 -0.82 -11.37
C GLU A 152 3.78 -0.41 -11.33
N MET A 153 2.98 -1.00 -10.44
CA MET A 153 1.58 -0.63 -10.25
C MET A 153 1.43 0.83 -9.78
N MET A 154 2.23 1.26 -8.79
CA MET A 154 2.23 2.66 -8.35
C MET A 154 2.58 3.62 -9.48
N VAL A 155 3.64 3.33 -10.24
CA VAL A 155 4.04 4.17 -11.38
C VAL A 155 2.92 4.21 -12.43
N LEU A 156 2.26 3.10 -12.73
CA LEU A 156 1.11 3.06 -13.64
C LEU A 156 -0.02 3.97 -13.18
N ILE A 157 -0.38 3.93 -11.89
CA ILE A 157 -1.44 4.76 -11.31
C ILE A 157 -1.08 6.24 -11.40
N TYR A 158 0.14 6.65 -11.05
CA TYR A 158 0.55 8.05 -11.14
C TYR A 158 0.62 8.56 -12.58
N LEU A 159 1.11 7.73 -13.52
CA LEU A 159 1.07 8.04 -14.96
C LEU A 159 -0.38 8.25 -15.44
N ALA A 160 -1.30 7.41 -15.00
CA ALA A 160 -2.71 7.51 -15.36
C ALA A 160 -3.40 8.73 -14.73
N LYS A 161 -2.93 9.21 -13.58
CA LYS A 161 -3.33 10.49 -12.99
C LYS A 161 -2.74 11.71 -13.70
N GLY A 162 -1.92 11.51 -14.74
CA GLY A 162 -1.30 12.58 -15.53
C GLY A 162 -0.01 13.17 -14.93
N TRP A 163 0.60 12.50 -13.93
CA TRP A 163 1.83 12.96 -13.32
C TRP A 163 3.02 12.81 -14.26
N SER A 164 3.92 13.78 -14.25
CA SER A 164 5.19 13.71 -14.97
C SER A 164 6.16 12.75 -14.27
N ASN A 165 7.13 12.23 -15.01
CA ASN A 165 8.17 11.37 -14.44
C ASN A 165 8.92 12.03 -13.26
N ILE A 166 9.07 13.37 -13.27
CA ILE A 166 9.72 14.12 -12.19
C ILE A 166 8.86 14.09 -10.94
N GLN A 167 7.56 14.39 -11.05
CA GLN A 167 6.63 14.35 -9.93
C GLN A 167 6.55 12.94 -9.31
N ILE A 168 6.50 11.91 -10.16
CA ILE A 168 6.50 10.51 -9.68
C ILE A 168 7.82 10.16 -8.99
N ALA A 169 8.94 10.65 -9.52
CA ALA A 169 10.26 10.41 -8.95
C ALA A 169 10.39 11.03 -7.55
N ASP A 170 9.92 12.27 -7.40
CA ASP A 170 9.92 12.99 -6.13
C ASP A 170 9.03 12.29 -5.10
N GLU A 171 7.81 11.92 -5.48
CA GLU A 171 6.84 11.23 -4.62
C GLU A 171 7.36 9.87 -4.13
N LEU A 172 7.93 9.07 -5.04
CA LEU A 172 8.43 7.73 -4.72
C LEU A 172 9.88 7.72 -4.20
N MET A 173 10.50 8.89 -4.05
CA MET A 173 11.93 9.08 -3.71
C MET A 173 12.85 8.25 -4.61
N LEU A 174 12.61 8.32 -5.92
CA LEU A 174 13.35 7.63 -6.97
C LEU A 174 13.99 8.63 -7.94
N SER A 175 14.88 8.16 -8.81
CA SER A 175 15.38 8.99 -9.90
C SER A 175 14.42 9.00 -11.09
N ASN A 176 14.40 10.11 -11.83
CA ASN A 176 13.66 10.20 -13.10
C ASN A 176 14.05 9.08 -14.08
N LYS A 177 15.32 8.67 -14.10
CA LYS A 177 15.80 7.53 -14.89
C LYS A 177 15.14 6.21 -14.45
N THR A 178 14.95 6.02 -13.15
CA THR A 178 14.27 4.85 -12.59
C THR A 178 12.80 4.80 -13.02
N ILE A 179 12.09 5.94 -12.98
CA ILE A 179 10.71 6.03 -13.46
C ILE A 179 10.62 5.72 -14.95
N SER A 180 11.55 6.24 -15.77
CA SER A 180 11.61 5.90 -17.19
C SER A 180 11.79 4.40 -17.43
N THR A 181 12.59 3.73 -16.60
CA THR A 181 12.77 2.28 -16.66
C THR A 181 11.48 1.54 -16.32
N TYR A 182 10.76 1.97 -15.27
CA TYR A 182 9.45 1.39 -14.93
C TYR A 182 8.44 1.59 -16.05
N LYS A 183 8.39 2.79 -16.66
CA LYS A 183 7.51 3.05 -17.81
C LYS A 183 7.79 2.09 -18.98
N THR A 184 9.05 1.84 -19.32
CA THR A 184 9.42 0.87 -20.36
C THR A 184 8.97 -0.54 -19.99
N ARG A 185 9.14 -0.97 -18.74
CA ARG A 185 8.69 -2.28 -18.27
C ARG A 185 7.18 -2.42 -18.31
N LEU A 186 6.44 -1.36 -17.94
CA LEU A 186 4.98 -1.32 -18.02
C LEU A 186 4.48 -1.51 -19.45
N LEU A 187 5.06 -0.77 -20.41
CA LEU A 187 4.73 -0.92 -21.82
C LEU A 187 4.92 -2.37 -22.30
N HIS A 188 6.04 -2.98 -21.90
CA HIS A 188 6.33 -4.37 -22.27
C HIS A 188 5.37 -5.38 -21.61
N LYS A 189 5.17 -5.29 -20.30
CA LYS A 189 4.34 -6.25 -19.54
C LYS A 189 2.86 -6.18 -19.86
N LEU A 190 2.35 -4.98 -20.19
CA LEU A 190 0.95 -4.75 -20.52
C LEU A 190 0.70 -4.77 -22.05
N HIS A 191 1.72 -5.14 -22.85
CA HIS A 191 1.65 -5.13 -24.31
C HIS A 191 1.12 -3.80 -24.88
N ALA A 192 1.44 -2.69 -24.21
CA ALA A 192 1.09 -1.34 -24.62
C ALA A 192 2.22 -0.73 -25.46
N THR A 193 1.86 0.11 -26.44
CA THR A 193 2.84 0.77 -27.31
C THR A 193 3.07 2.22 -26.94
N THR A 194 2.09 2.85 -26.31
CA THR A 194 2.11 4.26 -25.97
C THR A 194 1.73 4.49 -24.51
N LEU A 195 2.01 5.71 -24.01
CA LEU A 195 1.54 6.13 -22.68
C LEU A 195 0.01 6.18 -22.64
N VAL A 196 -0.64 6.51 -23.75
CA VAL A 196 -2.10 6.56 -23.84
C VAL A 196 -2.69 5.16 -23.60
N ASP A 197 -2.10 4.13 -24.18
CA ASP A 197 -2.54 2.74 -23.96
C ASP A 197 -2.46 2.36 -22.48
N LEU A 198 -1.39 2.76 -21.77
CA LEU A 198 -1.25 2.53 -20.33
C LEU A 198 -2.34 3.23 -19.52
N ILE A 199 -2.67 4.49 -19.87
CA ILE A 199 -3.72 5.27 -19.23
C ILE A 199 -5.09 4.61 -19.46
N GLU A 200 -5.37 4.16 -20.68
CA GLU A 200 -6.61 3.49 -21.01
C GLU A 200 -6.79 2.16 -20.26
N ILE A 201 -5.72 1.36 -20.15
CA ILE A 201 -5.73 0.13 -19.35
C ILE A 201 -6.04 0.47 -17.89
N ALA A 202 -5.36 1.46 -17.33
CA ALA A 202 -5.57 1.86 -15.93
C ALA A 202 -7.02 2.32 -15.68
N LYS A 203 -7.61 3.13 -16.57
CA LYS A 203 -9.01 3.57 -16.47
C LYS A 203 -10.00 2.42 -16.63
N ARG A 204 -9.77 1.53 -17.60
CA ARG A 204 -10.63 0.37 -17.86
C ARG A 204 -10.74 -0.58 -16.67
N HIS A 205 -9.65 -0.69 -15.90
CA HIS A 205 -9.59 -1.52 -14.70
C HIS A 205 -9.83 -0.74 -13.41
N ALA A 206 -10.38 0.49 -13.50
CA ALA A 206 -10.71 1.35 -12.35
C ALA A 206 -9.53 1.56 -11.37
N LEU A 207 -8.30 1.62 -11.89
CA LEU A 207 -7.11 1.94 -11.09
C LEU A 207 -7.04 3.45 -10.77
N VAL A 208 -7.70 4.27 -11.59
CA VAL A 208 -7.88 5.72 -11.43
C VAL A 208 -9.30 6.09 -11.84
N GLU A 209 -9.80 7.20 -11.28
CA GLU A 209 -11.09 7.80 -11.65
C GLU A 209 -11.04 8.46 -13.04
#